data_18bf59235e3f1357707dd4f44ecf78b6
#
_entry.id   18bf59235e3f1357707dd4f44ecf78b6
#
_cell.length_a   1.000
_cell.length_b   1.000
_cell.length_c   1.000
_cell.angle_alpha   90.00
_cell.angle_beta   90.00
_cell.angle_gamma   90.00
#
_symmetry.space_group_name_H-M   'P 1'
#
loop_
_entity.id
_entity.type
_entity.pdbx_description
1 polymer ?
#
loop_
_entity_poly.entity_id
_entity_poly.type
_entity_poly.pdbx_seq_one_letter_code
_entity_poly.pdbx_strand_id
1 'polypeptide(L)'
;MKAFRFRLETLLSLRELAKDRAVRDYADAIANRVQSEKNLESAVSALTQLNAEITLKRKVGFLGFEQKNFNQLILQAKELIIDQNAKLAESKSIEDGKRKLFLAADSNCKSLIKLKEKNKIEHLKKEEKREESELEDIIGARFVFNQAPY
;
A
#
# COMPACT_ATOMS: atom_id res chain seq x y z
N MET A 1 14.63 34.65 15.33
CA MET A 1 14.82 33.31 14.72
C MET A 1 14.14 33.25 13.37
N LYS A 2 14.88 32.87 12.31
CA LYS A 2 14.26 32.66 11.00
C LYS A 2 13.46 31.38 10.97
N ALA A 3 12.30 31.43 10.36
CA ALA A 3 11.46 30.25 10.18
C ALA A 3 12.15 29.21 9.26
N PHE A 4 12.05 27.95 9.62
CA PHE A 4 12.55 26.86 8.78
C PHE A 4 11.66 26.68 7.54
N ARG A 5 12.30 26.58 6.38
CA ARG A 5 11.63 26.24 5.12
C ARG A 5 12.39 25.09 4.46
N PHE A 6 11.66 24.03 4.17
CA PHE A 6 12.24 22.89 3.46
C PHE A 6 12.24 23.15 1.96
N ARG A 7 13.43 23.15 1.36
CA ARG A 7 13.59 23.42 -0.08
C ARG A 7 12.81 22.45 -0.97
N LEU A 8 12.67 21.20 -0.53
CA LEU A 8 12.01 20.13 -1.27
C LEU A 8 10.56 19.87 -0.81
N GLU A 9 9.90 20.84 -0.20
CA GLU A 9 8.53 20.68 0.32
C GLU A 9 7.53 20.31 -0.78
N THR A 10 7.64 20.93 -1.95
CA THR A 10 6.79 20.59 -3.10
C THR A 10 7.00 19.15 -3.55
N LEU A 11 8.26 18.70 -3.61
CA LEU A 11 8.60 17.31 -3.96
C LEU A 11 8.06 16.35 -2.91
N LEU A 12 8.18 16.69 -1.62
CA LEU A 12 7.61 15.89 -0.53
C LEU A 12 6.10 15.74 -0.69
N SER A 13 5.39 16.84 -0.96
CA SER A 13 3.94 16.82 -1.20
C SER A 13 3.57 15.91 -2.37
N LEU A 14 4.33 15.97 -3.46
CA LEU A 14 4.11 15.10 -4.62
C LEU A 14 4.34 13.62 -4.28
N ARG A 15 5.35 13.32 -3.48
CA ARG A 15 5.63 11.95 -3.04
C ARG A 15 4.58 11.42 -2.06
N GLU A 16 4.03 12.28 -1.21
CA GLU A 16 2.91 11.93 -0.35
C GLU A 16 1.66 11.59 -1.16
N LEU A 17 1.36 12.37 -2.20
CA LEU A 17 0.25 12.08 -3.12
C LEU A 17 0.47 10.77 -3.88
N ALA A 18 1.69 10.52 -4.34
CA ALA A 18 2.04 9.26 -5.02
C ALA A 18 1.88 8.06 -4.08
N LYS A 19 2.31 8.20 -2.82
CA LYS A 19 2.12 7.18 -1.79
C LYS A 19 0.64 6.91 -1.53
N ASP A 20 -0.19 7.95 -1.37
CA ASP A 20 -1.62 7.82 -1.13
C ASP A 20 -2.32 7.11 -2.29
N ARG A 21 -1.93 7.42 -3.53
CA ARG A 21 -2.44 6.73 -4.72
C ARG A 21 -2.04 5.25 -4.71
N ALA A 22 -0.78 4.96 -4.39
CA ALA A 22 -0.28 3.59 -4.33
C ALA A 22 -0.98 2.77 -3.22
N VAL A 23 -1.31 3.37 -2.08
CA VAL A 23 -2.11 2.75 -1.01
C VAL A 23 -3.49 2.37 -1.53
N ARG A 24 -4.17 3.26 -2.24
CA ARG A 24 -5.50 3.00 -2.81
C ARG A 24 -5.45 1.88 -3.84
N ASP A 25 -4.48 1.94 -4.75
CA ASP A 25 -4.32 0.91 -5.79
C ASP A 25 -4.04 -0.47 -5.16
N TYR A 26 -3.22 -0.51 -4.14
CA TYR A 26 -2.94 -1.74 -3.40
C TYR A 26 -4.19 -2.26 -2.66
N ALA A 27 -4.93 -1.38 -2.01
CA ALA A 27 -6.19 -1.75 -1.33
C ALA A 27 -7.22 -2.32 -2.32
N ASP A 28 -7.35 -1.71 -3.49
CA ASP A 28 -8.22 -2.21 -4.56
C ASP A 28 -7.77 -3.58 -5.06
N ALA A 29 -6.47 -3.79 -5.22
CA ALA A 29 -5.90 -5.07 -5.63
C ALA A 29 -6.16 -6.16 -4.58
N ILE A 30 -6.08 -5.84 -3.29
CA ILE A 30 -6.42 -6.76 -2.20
C ILE A 30 -7.91 -7.13 -2.27
N ALA A 31 -8.79 -6.14 -2.46
CA ALA A 31 -10.23 -6.37 -2.56
C ALA A 31 -10.57 -7.27 -3.75
N ASN A 32 -9.93 -7.06 -4.91
CA ASN A 32 -10.10 -7.89 -6.10
C ASN A 32 -9.62 -9.33 -5.87
N ARG A 33 -8.48 -9.51 -5.21
CA ARG A 33 -8.00 -10.85 -4.86
C ARG A 33 -8.96 -11.57 -3.91
N VAL A 34 -9.45 -10.89 -2.89
CA VAL A 34 -10.43 -11.46 -1.93
C VAL A 34 -11.70 -11.87 -2.67
N GLN A 35 -12.18 -11.05 -3.60
CA GLN A 35 -13.35 -11.39 -4.42
C GLN A 35 -13.09 -12.60 -5.32
N SER A 36 -11.91 -12.69 -5.92
CA SER A 36 -11.52 -13.86 -6.74
C SER A 36 -11.43 -15.14 -5.90
N GLU A 37 -10.95 -15.05 -4.66
CA GLU A 37 -10.95 -16.19 -3.73
C GLU A 37 -12.36 -16.67 -3.42
N LYS A 38 -13.28 -15.74 -3.18
CA LYS A 38 -14.69 -16.05 -2.94
C LYS A 38 -15.36 -16.69 -4.18
N ASN A 39 -15.05 -16.19 -5.36
CA ASN A 39 -15.57 -16.71 -6.61
C ASN A 39 -15.10 -18.15 -6.84
N LEU A 40 -13.83 -18.43 -6.55
CA LEU A 40 -13.28 -19.77 -6.63
C LEU A 40 -13.94 -20.71 -5.61
N GLU A 41 -14.08 -20.27 -4.38
CA GLU A 41 -14.74 -21.02 -3.32
C GLU A 41 -16.19 -21.37 -3.71
N SER A 42 -16.92 -20.41 -4.27
CA SER A 42 -18.28 -20.62 -4.77
C SER A 42 -18.32 -21.65 -5.89
N ALA A 43 -17.36 -21.60 -6.83
CA ALA A 43 -17.28 -22.57 -7.93
C ALA A 43 -16.98 -23.98 -7.43
N VAL A 44 -16.09 -24.13 -6.46
CA VAL A 44 -15.77 -25.42 -5.83
C VAL A 44 -16.99 -25.96 -5.07
N SER A 45 -17.66 -25.10 -4.32
CA SER A 45 -18.88 -25.45 -3.59
C SER A 45 -20.00 -25.91 -4.52
N ALA A 46 -20.17 -25.24 -5.66
CA ALA A 46 -21.15 -25.62 -6.68
C ALA A 46 -20.88 -27.01 -7.25
N LEU A 47 -19.63 -27.35 -7.52
CA LEU A 47 -19.26 -28.70 -7.98
C LEU A 47 -19.54 -29.74 -6.90
N THR A 48 -19.22 -29.44 -5.64
CA THR A 48 -19.49 -30.36 -4.52
C THR A 48 -20.99 -30.65 -4.39
N GLN A 49 -21.81 -29.58 -4.47
CA GLN A 49 -23.27 -29.73 -4.41
C GLN A 49 -23.80 -30.51 -5.60
N LEU A 50 -23.30 -30.25 -6.80
CA LEU A 50 -23.70 -30.96 -8.00
C LEU A 50 -23.38 -32.47 -7.89
N ASN A 51 -22.21 -32.82 -7.40
CA ASN A 51 -21.81 -34.21 -7.15
C ASN A 51 -22.72 -34.89 -6.11
N ALA A 52 -23.10 -34.17 -5.05
CA ALA A 52 -24.02 -34.70 -4.04
C ALA A 52 -25.40 -34.93 -4.61
N GLU A 53 -25.94 -34.04 -5.42
CA GLU A 53 -27.23 -34.19 -6.08
C GLU A 53 -27.23 -35.40 -7.06
N ILE A 54 -26.17 -35.55 -7.83
CA ILE A 54 -26.04 -36.68 -8.76
C ILE A 54 -25.94 -37.98 -7.99
N THR A 55 -25.23 -38.05 -6.89
CA THR A 55 -25.13 -39.25 -6.03
C THR A 55 -26.48 -39.63 -5.48
N LEU A 56 -27.30 -38.66 -5.03
CA LEU A 56 -28.67 -38.91 -4.57
C LEU A 56 -29.57 -39.44 -5.71
N LYS A 57 -29.48 -38.85 -6.89
CA LYS A 57 -30.26 -39.29 -8.06
C LYS A 57 -29.86 -40.69 -8.53
N ARG A 58 -28.60 -41.07 -8.43
CA ARG A 58 -28.13 -42.43 -8.76
C ARG A 58 -28.76 -43.49 -7.85
N LYS A 59 -29.04 -43.18 -6.59
CA LYS A 59 -29.70 -44.07 -5.65
C LYS A 59 -31.15 -44.33 -6.01
N VAL A 60 -31.82 -43.34 -6.57
CA VAL A 60 -33.21 -43.42 -7.01
C VAL A 60 -33.32 -44.03 -8.41
N GLY A 61 -32.31 -43.87 -9.24
CA GLY A 61 -32.28 -44.24 -10.65
C GLY A 61 -32.62 -43.06 -11.55
N PHE A 62 -32.01 -43.02 -12.75
CA PHE A 62 -32.28 -42.01 -13.77
C PHE A 62 -32.05 -42.55 -15.18
N LEU A 63 -32.61 -41.89 -16.18
CA LEU A 63 -32.51 -42.29 -17.59
C LEU A 63 -31.10 -41.94 -18.14
N GLY A 64 -30.69 -42.66 -19.21
CA GLY A 64 -29.38 -42.50 -19.82
C GLY A 64 -29.09 -41.08 -20.35
N PHE A 65 -30.11 -40.37 -20.87
CA PHE A 65 -29.91 -38.98 -21.30
C PHE A 65 -29.65 -38.02 -20.14
N GLU A 66 -30.17 -38.30 -18.96
CA GLU A 66 -29.89 -37.54 -17.74
C GLU A 66 -28.41 -37.67 -17.32
N GLN A 67 -27.85 -38.89 -17.49
CA GLN A 67 -26.42 -39.10 -17.23
C GLN A 67 -25.54 -38.23 -18.13
N LYS A 68 -25.91 -38.09 -19.41
CA LYS A 68 -25.20 -37.22 -20.35
C LYS A 68 -25.28 -35.77 -19.93
N ASN A 69 -26.45 -35.32 -19.48
CA ASN A 69 -26.65 -33.94 -18.96
C ASN A 69 -25.83 -33.71 -17.71
N PHE A 70 -25.77 -34.65 -16.77
CA PHE A 70 -24.94 -34.57 -15.58
C PHE A 70 -23.48 -34.51 -15.89
N ASN A 71 -22.98 -35.32 -16.84
CA ASN A 71 -21.59 -35.28 -17.26
C ASN A 71 -21.22 -33.88 -17.85
N GLN A 72 -22.15 -33.32 -18.62
CA GLN A 72 -21.96 -31.98 -19.21
C GLN A 72 -21.90 -30.87 -18.13
N LEU A 73 -22.79 -30.95 -17.14
CA LEU A 73 -22.81 -30.03 -16.02
C LEU A 73 -21.53 -30.12 -15.16
N ILE A 74 -21.05 -31.34 -14.91
CA ILE A 74 -19.79 -31.58 -14.20
C ILE A 74 -18.62 -30.98 -14.96
N LEU A 75 -18.58 -31.19 -16.28
CA LEU A 75 -17.54 -30.65 -17.14
C LEU A 75 -17.51 -29.09 -17.07
N GLN A 76 -18.68 -28.49 -17.22
CA GLN A 76 -18.83 -27.05 -17.13
C GLN A 76 -18.39 -26.53 -15.75
N ALA A 77 -18.76 -27.20 -14.67
CA ALA A 77 -18.36 -26.81 -13.30
C ALA A 77 -16.84 -26.90 -13.11
N LYS A 78 -16.19 -27.92 -13.65
CA LYS A 78 -14.73 -28.06 -13.61
C LYS A 78 -14.03 -27.03 -14.45
N GLU A 79 -14.54 -26.68 -15.61
CA GLU A 79 -14.02 -25.60 -16.46
C GLU A 79 -14.11 -24.25 -15.76
N LEU A 80 -15.21 -23.99 -15.06
CA LEU A 80 -15.38 -22.79 -14.26
C LEU A 80 -14.33 -22.68 -13.15
N ILE A 81 -14.04 -23.81 -12.47
CA ILE A 81 -13.00 -23.85 -11.43
C ILE A 81 -11.62 -23.52 -12.02
N ILE A 82 -11.29 -24.07 -13.19
CA ILE A 82 -10.03 -23.78 -13.87
C ILE A 82 -9.95 -22.31 -14.23
N ASP A 83 -11.02 -21.74 -14.76
CA ASP A 83 -11.09 -20.32 -15.10
C ASP A 83 -10.94 -19.43 -13.87
N GLN A 84 -11.64 -19.74 -12.78
CA GLN A 84 -11.54 -18.98 -11.54
C GLN A 84 -10.16 -19.11 -10.88
N ASN A 85 -9.51 -20.25 -10.98
CA ASN A 85 -8.11 -20.43 -10.54
C ASN A 85 -7.16 -19.52 -11.32
N ALA A 86 -7.34 -19.43 -12.64
CA ALA A 86 -6.53 -18.54 -13.48
C ALA A 86 -6.74 -17.06 -13.11
N LYS A 87 -7.98 -16.66 -12.87
CA LYS A 87 -8.32 -15.29 -12.44
C LYS A 87 -7.73 -14.97 -11.07
N LEU A 88 -7.76 -15.93 -10.15
CA LEU A 88 -7.15 -15.74 -8.82
C LEU A 88 -5.63 -15.57 -8.94
N ALA A 89 -4.96 -16.38 -9.75
CA ALA A 89 -3.52 -16.26 -9.98
C ALA A 89 -3.17 -14.89 -10.56
N GLU A 90 -3.95 -14.39 -11.51
CA GLU A 90 -3.79 -13.04 -12.07
C GLU A 90 -3.99 -11.96 -11.00
N SER A 91 -5.04 -12.06 -10.18
CA SER A 91 -5.31 -11.12 -9.09
C SER A 91 -4.17 -11.09 -8.07
N LYS A 92 -3.60 -12.24 -7.73
CA LYS A 92 -2.43 -12.32 -6.82
C LYS A 92 -1.20 -11.65 -7.42
N SER A 93 -0.97 -11.83 -8.71
CA SER A 93 0.13 -11.19 -9.42
C SER A 93 -0.01 -9.67 -9.45
N ILE A 94 -1.22 -9.16 -9.70
CA ILE A 94 -1.54 -7.73 -9.69
C ILE A 94 -1.34 -7.17 -8.27
N GLU A 95 -1.83 -7.86 -7.26
CA GLU A 95 -1.66 -7.47 -5.85
C GLU A 95 -0.17 -7.35 -5.49
N ASP A 96 0.65 -8.32 -5.86
CA ASP A 96 2.09 -8.29 -5.59
C ASP A 96 2.76 -7.11 -6.29
N GLY A 97 2.39 -6.82 -7.53
CA GLY A 97 2.88 -5.65 -8.27
C GLY A 97 2.50 -4.34 -7.59
N LYS A 98 1.26 -4.20 -7.14
CA LYS A 98 0.79 -3.00 -6.43
C LYS A 98 1.45 -2.85 -5.05
N ARG A 99 1.69 -3.96 -4.36
CA ARG A 99 2.44 -3.97 -3.11
C ARG A 99 3.85 -3.42 -3.29
N LYS A 100 4.55 -3.86 -4.33
CA LYS A 100 5.91 -3.37 -4.64
C LYS A 100 5.91 -1.88 -4.96
N LEU A 101 4.93 -1.40 -5.73
CA LEU A 101 4.80 0.02 -6.04
C LEU A 101 4.52 0.85 -4.78
N PHE A 102 3.68 0.35 -3.89
CA PHE A 102 3.42 0.99 -2.60
C PHE A 102 4.68 1.07 -1.74
N LEU A 103 5.43 -0.03 -1.62
CA LEU A 103 6.67 -0.05 -0.84
C LEU A 103 7.71 0.94 -1.37
N ALA A 104 7.82 1.05 -2.70
CA ALA A 104 8.71 2.02 -3.33
C ALA A 104 8.27 3.46 -3.06
N ALA A 105 6.98 3.77 -3.20
CA ALA A 105 6.44 5.10 -2.94
C ALA A 105 6.59 5.49 -1.46
N ASP A 106 6.34 4.55 -0.55
CA ASP A 106 6.52 4.75 0.89
C ASP A 106 7.98 5.03 1.26
N SER A 107 8.91 4.25 0.70
CA SER A 107 10.35 4.45 0.89
C SER A 107 10.80 5.82 0.39
N ASN A 108 10.36 6.22 -0.81
CA ASN A 108 10.67 7.51 -1.39
C ASN A 108 10.15 8.67 -0.52
N CYS A 109 8.93 8.53 0.00
CA CYS A 109 8.34 9.52 0.91
C CYS A 109 9.12 9.60 2.23
N LYS A 110 9.42 8.46 2.84
CA LYS A 110 10.18 8.40 4.11
C LYS A 110 11.56 8.99 3.99
N SER A 111 12.25 8.80 2.87
CA SER A 111 13.57 9.37 2.62
C SER A 111 13.54 10.89 2.66
N LEU A 112 12.51 11.52 2.07
CA LEU A 112 12.35 12.98 2.11
C LEU A 112 11.95 13.48 3.49
N ILE A 113 11.11 12.74 4.21
CA ILE A 113 10.72 13.09 5.58
C ILE A 113 11.96 13.11 6.50
N LYS A 114 12.82 12.10 6.39
CA LYS A 114 14.08 12.03 7.14
C LYS A 114 15.01 13.20 6.80
N LEU A 115 15.11 13.53 5.51
CA LEU A 115 15.91 14.66 5.06
C LEU A 115 15.37 15.98 5.61
N LYS A 116 14.05 16.16 5.60
CA LYS A 116 13.39 17.33 6.18
C LYS A 116 13.69 17.48 7.66
N GLU A 117 13.58 16.39 8.43
CA GLU A 117 13.89 16.39 9.86
C GLU A 117 15.35 16.72 10.12
N LYS A 118 16.26 16.14 9.36
CA LYS A 118 17.70 16.42 9.44
C LYS A 118 17.99 17.90 9.16
N ASN A 119 17.43 18.45 8.09
CA ASN A 119 17.60 19.84 7.72
C ASN A 119 17.01 20.78 8.77
N LYS A 120 15.88 20.42 9.37
CA LYS A 120 15.26 21.18 10.46
C LYS A 120 16.17 21.23 11.69
N ILE A 121 16.75 20.11 12.08
CA ILE A 121 17.69 20.04 13.22
C ILE A 121 18.93 20.89 12.93
N GLU A 122 19.50 20.81 11.73
CA GLU A 122 20.64 21.61 11.33
C GLU A 122 20.32 23.12 11.35
N HIS A 123 19.14 23.47 10.86
CA HIS A 123 18.67 24.87 10.89
C HIS A 123 18.55 25.40 12.32
N LEU A 124 17.95 24.61 13.23
CA LEU A 124 17.82 24.98 14.63
C LEU A 124 19.19 25.17 15.29
N LYS A 125 20.16 24.31 15.04
CA LYS A 125 21.51 24.41 15.54
C LYS A 125 22.21 25.68 15.05
N LYS A 126 22.03 26.01 13.77
CA LYS A 126 22.59 27.23 13.18
C LYS A 126 21.99 28.49 13.81
N GLU A 127 20.67 28.49 14.00
CA GLU A 127 19.98 29.64 14.62
C GLU A 127 20.38 29.81 16.09
N GLU A 128 20.53 28.73 16.84
CA GLU A 128 21.03 28.76 18.21
C GLU A 128 22.45 29.35 18.29
N LYS A 129 23.35 28.89 17.43
CA LYS A 129 24.72 29.41 17.35
C LYS A 129 24.74 30.89 16.98
N ARG A 130 23.90 31.30 16.05
CA ARG A 130 23.79 32.68 15.64
C ARG A 130 23.31 33.56 16.80
N GLU A 131 22.27 33.13 17.53
CA GLU A 131 21.73 33.81 18.67
C GLU A 131 22.75 33.90 19.82
N GLU A 132 23.48 32.81 20.09
CA GLU A 132 24.58 32.79 21.06
C GLU A 132 25.69 33.79 20.67
N SER A 133 26.11 33.78 19.41
CA SER A 133 27.12 34.70 18.88
C SER A 133 26.69 36.13 18.98
N GLU A 134 25.43 36.44 18.62
CA GLU A 134 24.87 37.79 18.76
C GLU A 134 24.83 38.24 20.24
N LEU A 135 24.46 37.33 21.15
CA LEU A 135 24.43 37.59 22.57
C LEU A 135 25.84 37.82 23.12
N GLU A 136 26.83 37.03 22.74
CA GLU A 136 28.24 37.19 23.10
C GLU A 136 28.77 38.53 22.60
N ASP A 137 28.46 38.93 21.38
CA ASP A 137 28.84 40.20 20.81
C ASP A 137 28.24 41.39 21.61
N ILE A 138 26.97 41.27 21.98
CA ILE A 138 26.30 42.27 22.82
C ILE A 138 26.95 42.36 24.21
N ILE A 139 27.21 41.23 24.85
CA ILE A 139 27.88 41.18 26.17
C ILE A 139 29.27 41.73 26.05
N GLY A 140 30.05 41.37 25.04
CA GLY A 140 31.39 41.89 24.76
C GLY A 140 31.40 43.40 24.54
N ALA A 141 30.45 43.91 23.74
CA ALA A 141 30.29 45.33 23.50
C ALA A 141 29.97 46.11 24.80
N ARG A 142 29.06 45.58 25.63
CA ARG A 142 28.75 46.18 26.94
C ARG A 142 29.94 46.18 27.90
N PHE A 143 30.69 45.07 27.89
CA PHE A 143 31.90 44.95 28.72
C PHE A 143 32.95 46.01 28.32
N VAL A 144 33.23 46.12 27.03
CA VAL A 144 34.15 47.13 26.51
C VAL A 144 33.67 48.54 26.82
N PHE A 145 32.38 48.83 26.63
CA PHE A 145 31.77 50.11 26.91
C PHE A 145 31.91 50.50 28.40
N ASN A 146 31.65 49.53 29.30
CA ASN A 146 31.76 49.76 30.75
C ASN A 146 33.21 49.91 31.21
N GLN A 147 34.20 49.46 30.49
CA GLN A 147 35.65 49.61 30.78
C GLN A 147 36.29 50.76 30.04
N ALA A 148 35.58 51.43 29.12
CA ALA A 148 36.15 52.53 28.37
C ALA A 148 36.50 53.72 29.35
N PRO A 149 37.71 54.22 29.31
CA PRO A 149 38.04 55.44 30.13
C PRO A 149 37.29 56.64 29.58
N TYR A 150 36.99 57.55 30.46
CA TYR A 150 36.35 58.81 30.13
C TYR A 150 37.13 59.63 29.13
#